data_2b3ac6036ea181373907e24581850b43
#
_entry.id   2b3ac6036ea181373907e24581850b43
#
_cell.length_a   1.000
_cell.length_b   1.000
_cell.length_c   1.000
_cell.angle_alpha   90.00
_cell.angle_beta   90.00
_cell.angle_gamma   90.00
#
_symmetry.space_group_name_H-M   'P 1'
#
loop_
_entity.id
_entity.type
_entity.pdbx_description
1 polymer ?
#
loop_
_entity_poly.entity_id
_entity_poly.type
_entity_poly.pdbx_seq_one_letter_code
_entity_poly.pdbx_strand_id
1 'polypeptide(L)'
;MALQDRFEDLRRRNEAALLAGGAERIARQHKAGKKTAHERLELLLDKGSFAEMDRLVVHTGRDFGMDEQRVPGDGVVTGSGRIHGRPVFVFAQDFTVFGGSLSEAYARKICKIMDLAMKTGVPIIGLNDSGGARIQEGVVSLAGYADIFLRNTLASGVVPQISAIMGPCAGGAVYSPAITDFVFMVKHSSYMFVTGPDVIKAVTHEEVSFEELGGASTHVSTSGVAHFAAESEEECLALIRELLTFLPQNNLEDPPRRPTADPLDRRDEDLQTIVPAQPNKPYDMKDLIRAVLDERYFFEVQAAYAPNVVIGFGRLGGRPVGIVANQPAHLAGCLDINASLKAARFVRFCDCFNIPLVTFEDVPGFLPGTAQELGGIIKHGAKLLYAFCEATVPKLTVITRKAYGGAYCVMSSKHIRGDVNLAYPTAEIAVMGPEAAVNVLYRREMEQAADPGTFREERIEEYREKFANPYVAAERGYVDEVIEPRDTRARLTAALELLRTKRDANPPRKHGNIPL
;
A
#
# COMPACT_ATOMS: atom_id res chain seq x y z
N MET A 1 -49.61 18.34 19.04
CA MET A 1 -48.24 18.33 19.58
C MET A 1 -47.65 19.73 19.39
N ALA A 2 -47.27 20.41 20.46
CA ALA A 2 -46.70 21.74 20.40
C ALA A 2 -45.33 21.68 19.66
N LEU A 3 -44.85 22.80 19.12
CA LEU A 3 -43.57 22.87 18.43
C LEU A 3 -42.40 22.42 19.33
N GLN A 4 -42.47 22.78 20.62
CA GLN A 4 -41.52 22.40 21.64
C GLN A 4 -41.44 20.88 21.83
N ASP A 5 -42.57 20.18 21.85
CA ASP A 5 -42.63 18.71 21.98
C ASP A 5 -41.91 18.01 20.80
N ARG A 6 -41.98 18.60 19.59
CA ARG A 6 -41.29 18.07 18.41
C ARG A 6 -39.76 18.22 18.50
N PHE A 7 -39.29 19.33 19.07
CA PHE A 7 -37.85 19.50 19.30
C PHE A 7 -37.31 18.58 20.39
N GLU A 8 -38.09 18.32 21.42
CA GLU A 8 -37.77 17.36 22.48
C GLU A 8 -37.73 15.92 21.93
N ASP A 9 -38.72 15.54 21.11
CA ASP A 9 -38.69 14.23 20.42
C ASP A 9 -37.45 14.06 19.52
N LEU A 10 -37.07 15.10 18.77
CA LEU A 10 -35.84 15.06 17.94
C LEU A 10 -34.57 14.87 18.81
N ARG A 11 -34.46 15.61 19.92
CA ARG A 11 -33.30 15.45 20.83
C ARG A 11 -33.23 14.04 21.40
N ARG A 12 -34.36 13.52 21.91
CA ARG A 12 -34.46 12.15 22.43
C ARG A 12 -34.04 11.09 21.40
N ARG A 13 -34.49 11.23 20.12
CA ARG A 13 -34.11 10.31 19.04
C ARG A 13 -32.64 10.39 18.73
N ASN A 14 -32.07 11.58 18.71
CA ASN A 14 -30.62 11.76 18.49
C ASN A 14 -29.81 11.18 19.66
N GLU A 15 -30.23 11.37 20.91
CA GLU A 15 -29.58 10.78 22.08
C GLU A 15 -29.63 9.24 22.04
N ALA A 16 -30.79 8.68 21.68
CA ALA A 16 -30.96 7.24 21.53
C ALA A 16 -30.02 6.67 20.43
N ALA A 17 -29.86 7.40 19.33
CA ALA A 17 -28.95 7.00 18.25
C ALA A 17 -27.48 7.03 18.70
N LEU A 18 -27.06 8.00 19.50
CA LEU A 18 -25.70 8.09 20.04
C LEU A 18 -25.43 6.98 21.08
N LEU A 19 -26.44 6.51 21.80
CA LEU A 19 -26.32 5.38 22.72
C LEU A 19 -26.17 4.03 22.00
N ALA A 20 -26.49 3.96 20.71
CA ALA A 20 -26.30 2.79 19.86
C ALA A 20 -26.77 1.48 20.53
N GLY A 21 -25.85 0.56 20.86
CA GLY A 21 -26.14 -0.70 21.55
C GLY A 21 -26.45 -0.57 23.06
N GLY A 22 -26.39 0.65 23.61
CA GLY A 22 -26.67 0.94 25.01
C GLY A 22 -25.44 0.97 25.91
N ALA A 23 -25.58 1.65 27.06
CA ALA A 23 -24.45 1.93 27.97
C ALA A 23 -23.68 0.69 28.43
N GLU A 24 -24.35 -0.44 28.65
CA GLU A 24 -23.71 -1.68 29.08
C GLU A 24 -22.76 -2.24 27.99
N ARG A 25 -23.20 -2.25 26.73
CA ARG A 25 -22.37 -2.74 25.62
C ARG A 25 -21.23 -1.80 25.32
N ILE A 26 -21.44 -0.47 25.43
CA ILE A 26 -20.38 0.54 25.34
C ILE A 26 -19.34 0.31 26.44
N ALA A 27 -19.76 0.13 27.70
CA ALA A 27 -18.82 -0.15 28.80
C ALA A 27 -18.02 -1.43 28.58
N ARG A 28 -18.63 -2.47 27.99
CA ARG A 28 -17.93 -3.71 27.61
C ARG A 28 -16.90 -3.47 26.50
N GLN A 29 -17.22 -2.63 25.50
CA GLN A 29 -16.30 -2.22 24.43
C GLN A 29 -15.08 -1.51 25.02
N HIS A 30 -15.29 -0.52 25.90
CA HIS A 30 -14.22 0.20 26.58
C HIS A 30 -13.36 -0.72 27.47
N LYS A 31 -13.98 -1.65 28.19
CA LYS A 31 -13.26 -2.64 29.01
C LYS A 31 -12.35 -3.54 28.16
N ALA A 32 -12.70 -3.77 26.91
CA ALA A 32 -11.87 -4.50 25.94
C ALA A 32 -10.80 -3.62 25.29
N GLY A 33 -10.60 -2.36 25.73
CA GLY A 33 -9.62 -1.42 25.18
C GLY A 33 -10.02 -0.82 23.85
N LYS A 34 -11.28 -0.96 23.43
CA LYS A 34 -11.79 -0.49 22.13
C LYS A 34 -12.68 0.75 22.31
N LYS A 35 -12.64 1.63 21.32
CA LYS A 35 -13.51 2.83 21.26
C LYS A 35 -14.80 2.53 20.52
N THR A 36 -15.81 3.37 20.75
CA THR A 36 -17.06 3.36 19.98
C THR A 36 -16.82 3.92 18.55
N ALA A 37 -17.77 3.67 17.65
CA ALA A 37 -17.71 4.20 16.29
C ALA A 37 -17.61 5.73 16.24
N HIS A 38 -18.38 6.45 17.10
CA HIS A 38 -18.32 7.90 17.18
C HIS A 38 -16.97 8.40 17.73
N GLU A 39 -16.44 7.80 18.79
CA GLU A 39 -15.13 8.18 19.36
C GLU A 39 -14.00 8.00 18.34
N ARG A 40 -14.04 6.92 17.55
CA ARG A 40 -13.08 6.69 16.45
C ARG A 40 -13.15 7.79 15.39
N LEU A 41 -14.37 8.22 15.01
CA LEU A 41 -14.57 9.31 14.06
C LEU A 41 -14.13 10.67 14.61
N GLU A 42 -14.35 10.94 15.89
CA GLU A 42 -13.85 12.15 16.54
C GLU A 42 -12.33 12.24 16.56
N LEU A 43 -11.62 11.11 16.69
CA LEU A 43 -10.17 11.04 16.62
C LEU A 43 -9.64 11.15 15.19
N LEU A 44 -10.35 10.55 14.23
CA LEU A 44 -9.94 10.54 12.82
C LEU A 44 -10.10 11.91 12.16
N LEU A 45 -11.22 12.57 12.41
CA LEU A 45 -11.61 13.79 11.70
C LEU A 45 -11.14 15.07 12.40
N ASP A 46 -11.06 16.14 11.67
CA ASP A 46 -10.80 17.46 12.23
C ASP A 46 -11.97 17.87 13.15
N LYS A 47 -11.64 18.42 14.30
CA LYS A 47 -12.59 18.74 15.36
C LYS A 47 -13.79 19.52 14.83
N GLY A 48 -15.00 19.00 15.10
CA GLY A 48 -16.27 19.62 14.72
C GLY A 48 -16.61 19.58 13.23
N SER A 49 -15.84 18.84 12.42
CA SER A 49 -16.07 18.72 10.98
C SER A 49 -17.03 17.60 10.59
N PHE A 50 -17.35 16.67 11.51
CA PHE A 50 -18.18 15.51 11.20
C PHE A 50 -19.63 15.90 10.97
N ALA A 51 -20.17 15.51 9.81
CA ALA A 51 -21.58 15.63 9.44
C ALA A 51 -22.15 14.22 9.22
N GLU A 52 -22.85 13.71 10.24
CA GLU A 52 -23.43 12.38 10.20
C GLU A 52 -24.64 12.32 9.26
N MET A 53 -24.72 11.25 8.47
CA MET A 53 -25.83 10.95 7.55
C MET A 53 -26.54 9.68 8.00
N ASP A 54 -27.89 9.65 7.81
CA ASP A 54 -28.72 8.47 8.06
C ASP A 54 -28.69 7.97 9.51
N ARG A 55 -28.47 8.86 10.48
CA ARG A 55 -28.43 8.55 11.92
C ARG A 55 -29.67 7.81 12.42
N LEU A 56 -30.85 8.14 11.90
CA LEU A 56 -32.12 7.58 12.35
C LEU A 56 -32.60 6.37 11.53
N VAL A 57 -31.81 5.89 10.58
CA VAL A 57 -32.12 4.68 9.81
C VAL A 57 -32.13 3.48 10.74
N VAL A 58 -33.09 2.58 10.56
CA VAL A 58 -33.21 1.30 11.26
C VAL A 58 -33.39 0.17 10.25
N HIS A 59 -33.06 -1.06 10.65
CA HIS A 59 -33.30 -2.24 9.80
C HIS A 59 -34.79 -2.50 9.57
N THR A 60 -35.08 -3.31 8.55
CA THR A 60 -36.44 -3.71 8.17
C THR A 60 -36.78 -5.15 8.54
N GLY A 61 -35.84 -5.87 9.16
CA GLY A 61 -36.02 -7.25 9.60
C GLY A 61 -37.17 -7.37 10.63
N ARG A 62 -37.95 -8.43 10.51
CA ARG A 62 -39.10 -8.71 11.37
C ARG A 62 -39.02 -10.05 12.10
N ASP A 63 -38.30 -11.00 11.54
CA ASP A 63 -38.13 -12.34 12.08
C ASP A 63 -37.14 -12.38 13.25
N PHE A 64 -37.14 -13.44 14.03
CA PHE A 64 -36.24 -13.67 15.16
C PHE A 64 -36.21 -12.55 16.20
N GLY A 65 -37.34 -11.84 16.42
CA GLY A 65 -37.44 -10.75 17.40
C GLY A 65 -36.76 -9.45 16.97
N MET A 66 -36.44 -9.31 15.70
CA MET A 66 -35.82 -8.09 15.18
C MET A 66 -36.73 -6.88 15.18
N ASP A 67 -38.04 -7.07 15.05
CA ASP A 67 -39.05 -6.01 15.10
C ASP A 67 -39.09 -5.29 16.45
N GLU A 68 -38.73 -5.96 17.56
CA GLU A 68 -38.62 -5.41 18.90
C GLU A 68 -37.27 -4.68 19.17
N GLN A 69 -36.26 -4.90 18.34
CA GLN A 69 -34.88 -4.41 18.55
C GLN A 69 -34.47 -3.41 17.47
N ARG A 70 -35.24 -2.35 17.26
CA ARG A 70 -34.97 -1.33 16.23
C ARG A 70 -34.02 -0.24 16.73
N VAL A 71 -32.72 -0.48 16.59
CA VAL A 71 -31.68 0.45 17.02
C VAL A 71 -31.42 1.50 15.93
N PRO A 72 -31.52 2.82 16.20
CA PRO A 72 -31.18 3.87 15.25
C PRO A 72 -29.70 3.76 14.81
N GLY A 73 -29.43 4.04 13.54
CA GLY A 73 -28.09 3.89 12.95
C GLY A 73 -27.77 2.48 12.48
N ASP A 74 -28.49 1.46 12.97
CA ASP A 74 -28.39 0.05 12.58
C ASP A 74 -26.97 -0.53 12.56
N GLY A 75 -26.10 -0.09 13.46
CA GLY A 75 -24.75 -0.65 13.63
C GLY A 75 -23.68 -0.07 12.71
N VAL A 76 -23.96 1.01 11.98
CA VAL A 76 -22.96 1.76 11.26
C VAL A 76 -23.19 3.26 11.30
N VAL A 77 -22.17 4.01 11.64
CA VAL A 77 -22.13 5.48 11.57
C VAL A 77 -21.56 5.89 10.22
N THR A 78 -22.28 6.71 9.46
CA THR A 78 -21.88 7.15 8.12
C THR A 78 -21.96 8.65 7.99
N GLY A 79 -21.08 9.25 7.20
CA GLY A 79 -21.10 10.70 6.98
C GLY A 79 -19.89 11.21 6.25
N SER A 80 -19.69 12.52 6.37
CA SER A 80 -18.52 13.21 5.82
C SER A 80 -17.84 14.06 6.89
N GLY A 81 -16.56 14.36 6.70
CA GLY A 81 -15.80 15.23 7.56
C GLY A 81 -14.59 15.79 6.84
N ARG A 82 -13.63 16.30 7.61
CA ARG A 82 -12.37 16.80 7.07
C ARG A 82 -11.18 16.15 7.76
N ILE A 83 -10.10 15.98 7.01
CA ILE A 83 -8.78 15.61 7.52
C ILE A 83 -7.78 16.59 6.92
N HIS A 84 -7.04 17.32 7.77
CA HIS A 84 -6.17 18.42 7.33
C HIS A 84 -6.90 19.46 6.46
N GLY A 85 -8.15 19.78 6.80
CA GLY A 85 -8.99 20.71 6.06
C GLY A 85 -9.62 20.14 4.77
N ARG A 86 -9.21 18.96 4.32
CA ARG A 86 -9.66 18.30 3.08
C ARG A 86 -10.86 17.38 3.34
N PRO A 87 -11.91 17.40 2.51
CA PRO A 87 -13.09 16.56 2.70
C PRO A 87 -12.76 15.07 2.55
N VAL A 88 -13.46 14.25 3.34
CA VAL A 88 -13.44 12.79 3.26
C VAL A 88 -14.84 12.24 3.55
N PHE A 89 -15.22 11.12 2.96
CA PHE A 89 -16.36 10.33 3.38
C PHE A 89 -15.90 9.20 4.28
N VAL A 90 -16.71 8.92 5.32
CA VAL A 90 -16.34 7.93 6.34
C VAL A 90 -17.53 7.04 6.70
N PHE A 91 -17.24 5.78 7.00
CA PHE A 91 -18.13 4.93 7.75
C PHE A 91 -17.37 4.26 8.91
N ALA A 92 -18.06 4.07 10.03
CA ALA A 92 -17.52 3.36 11.18
C ALA A 92 -18.54 2.31 11.65
N GLN A 93 -18.13 1.06 11.65
CA GLN A 93 -18.96 -0.05 12.09
C GLN A 93 -19.02 -0.07 13.62
N ASP A 94 -20.21 -0.26 14.17
CA ASP A 94 -20.45 -0.26 15.61
C ASP A 94 -20.73 -1.68 16.11
N PHE A 95 -19.72 -2.29 16.69
CA PHE A 95 -19.82 -3.64 17.24
C PHE A 95 -20.81 -3.77 18.39
N THR A 96 -21.17 -2.67 19.05
CA THR A 96 -22.16 -2.68 20.14
C THR A 96 -23.59 -2.99 19.66
N VAL A 97 -23.86 -2.80 18.34
CA VAL A 97 -25.15 -3.08 17.70
C VAL A 97 -25.06 -4.35 16.87
N PHE A 98 -25.69 -5.42 17.32
CA PHE A 98 -25.72 -6.73 16.66
C PHE A 98 -24.33 -7.26 16.26
N GLY A 99 -23.28 -6.97 17.04
CA GLY A 99 -21.91 -7.35 16.72
C GLY A 99 -21.38 -6.71 15.41
N GLY A 100 -21.89 -5.53 15.05
CA GLY A 100 -21.53 -4.84 13.81
C GLY A 100 -21.95 -5.59 12.55
N SER A 101 -22.88 -6.56 12.65
CA SER A 101 -23.29 -7.39 11.50
C SER A 101 -24.07 -6.60 10.46
N LEU A 102 -23.75 -6.83 9.18
CA LEU A 102 -24.30 -6.10 8.05
C LEU A 102 -25.73 -6.53 7.73
N SER A 103 -26.66 -5.58 7.77
CA SER A 103 -28.04 -5.67 7.28
C SER A 103 -28.20 -5.00 5.91
N GLU A 104 -29.38 -5.11 5.31
CA GLU A 104 -29.73 -4.33 4.11
C GLU A 104 -29.64 -2.82 4.35
N ALA A 105 -30.22 -2.33 5.45
CA ALA A 105 -30.22 -0.90 5.79
C ALA A 105 -28.81 -0.38 6.04
N TYR A 106 -28.01 -1.14 6.74
CA TYR A 106 -26.60 -0.89 6.98
C TYR A 106 -25.81 -0.78 5.67
N ALA A 107 -25.95 -1.76 4.77
CA ALA A 107 -25.29 -1.73 3.45
C ALA A 107 -25.70 -0.51 2.62
N ARG A 108 -27.00 -0.17 2.60
CA ARG A 108 -27.51 1.03 1.89
C ARG A 108 -26.87 2.31 2.38
N LYS A 109 -26.63 2.45 3.69
CA LYS A 109 -25.96 3.63 4.26
C LYS A 109 -24.52 3.74 3.73
N ILE A 110 -23.75 2.64 3.74
CA ILE A 110 -22.38 2.61 3.20
C ILE A 110 -22.39 2.91 1.70
N CYS A 111 -23.23 2.22 0.93
CA CYS A 111 -23.35 2.43 -0.52
C CYS A 111 -23.66 3.89 -0.86
N LYS A 112 -24.54 4.53 -0.10
CA LYS A 112 -24.89 5.95 -0.30
C LYS A 112 -23.68 6.88 -0.18
N ILE A 113 -22.86 6.71 0.86
CA ILE A 113 -21.67 7.56 1.02
C ILE A 113 -20.58 7.23 -0.02
N MET A 114 -20.43 5.96 -0.43
CA MET A 114 -19.53 5.57 -1.51
C MET A 114 -19.96 6.20 -2.85
N ASP A 115 -21.25 6.19 -3.16
CA ASP A 115 -21.80 6.85 -4.35
C ASP A 115 -21.57 8.37 -4.32
N LEU A 116 -21.71 9.01 -3.15
CA LEU A 116 -21.41 10.43 -2.97
C LEU A 116 -19.91 10.72 -3.14
N ALA A 117 -19.06 9.89 -2.57
CA ALA A 117 -17.61 10.02 -2.69
C ALA A 117 -17.16 9.98 -4.16
N MET A 118 -17.67 9.02 -4.94
CA MET A 118 -17.38 8.94 -6.38
C MET A 118 -17.91 10.15 -7.16
N LYS A 119 -19.09 10.64 -6.83
CA LYS A 119 -19.69 11.83 -7.48
C LYS A 119 -18.94 13.12 -7.20
N THR A 120 -18.29 13.20 -6.04
CA THR A 120 -17.59 14.40 -5.60
C THR A 120 -16.06 14.30 -5.73
N GLY A 121 -15.53 13.13 -6.09
CA GLY A 121 -14.09 12.88 -6.19
C GLY A 121 -13.37 13.02 -4.84
N VAL A 122 -13.87 12.35 -3.79
CA VAL A 122 -13.41 12.50 -2.41
C VAL A 122 -13.04 11.13 -1.82
N PRO A 123 -11.93 10.99 -1.05
CA PRO A 123 -11.53 9.72 -0.46
C PRO A 123 -12.59 9.10 0.46
N ILE A 124 -12.58 7.77 0.54
CA ILE A 124 -13.45 6.98 1.41
C ILE A 124 -12.60 6.27 2.46
N ILE A 125 -13.01 6.36 3.74
CA ILE A 125 -12.35 5.67 4.84
C ILE A 125 -13.38 4.83 5.58
N GLY A 126 -13.12 3.52 5.66
CA GLY A 126 -13.93 2.56 6.42
C GLY A 126 -13.23 2.12 7.70
N LEU A 127 -13.89 2.29 8.85
CA LEU A 127 -13.46 1.74 10.14
C LEU A 127 -14.26 0.48 10.40
N ASN A 128 -13.62 -0.68 10.24
CA ASN A 128 -14.27 -2.00 10.19
C ASN A 128 -14.19 -2.70 11.55
N ASP A 129 -15.34 -3.13 12.06
CA ASP A 129 -15.49 -3.87 13.32
C ASP A 129 -16.81 -4.67 13.26
N SER A 130 -16.78 -5.85 12.62
CA SER A 130 -17.99 -6.58 12.21
C SER A 130 -17.84 -8.09 12.29
N GLY A 131 -18.84 -8.73 12.85
CA GLY A 131 -18.99 -10.19 12.84
C GLY A 131 -19.42 -10.79 11.48
N GLY A 132 -19.60 -9.97 10.42
CA GLY A 132 -20.00 -10.45 9.09
C GLY A 132 -21.48 -10.18 8.75
N ALA A 133 -22.10 -11.08 7.99
CA ALA A 133 -23.49 -10.95 7.57
C ALA A 133 -24.48 -11.13 8.74
N ARG A 134 -25.53 -10.32 8.78
CA ARG A 134 -26.62 -10.48 9.75
C ARG A 134 -27.48 -11.67 9.37
N ILE A 135 -27.33 -12.78 10.09
CA ILE A 135 -27.94 -14.08 9.77
C ILE A 135 -29.47 -13.99 9.74
N GLN A 136 -30.06 -13.16 10.61
CA GLN A 136 -31.50 -12.96 10.73
C GLN A 136 -32.14 -12.35 9.46
N GLU A 137 -31.35 -11.73 8.59
CA GLU A 137 -31.82 -11.14 7.33
C GLU A 137 -31.53 -12.05 6.10
N GLY A 138 -30.83 -13.18 6.31
CA GLY A 138 -30.61 -14.17 5.25
C GLY A 138 -29.86 -13.60 4.05
N VAL A 139 -30.31 -13.96 2.84
CA VAL A 139 -29.64 -13.59 1.56
C VAL A 139 -29.60 -12.08 1.31
N VAL A 140 -30.48 -11.31 1.91
CA VAL A 140 -30.50 -9.84 1.75
C VAL A 140 -29.24 -9.20 2.31
N SER A 141 -28.71 -9.73 3.40
CA SER A 141 -27.42 -9.32 3.95
C SER A 141 -26.26 -9.60 2.98
N LEU A 142 -26.28 -10.75 2.27
CA LEU A 142 -25.26 -11.07 1.26
C LEU A 142 -25.35 -10.14 0.05
N ALA A 143 -26.57 -9.78 -0.38
CA ALA A 143 -26.77 -8.79 -1.44
C ALA A 143 -26.15 -7.44 -1.07
N GLY A 144 -26.30 -7.02 0.21
CA GLY A 144 -25.68 -5.81 0.73
C GLY A 144 -24.15 -5.81 0.62
N TYR A 145 -23.50 -6.93 0.92
CA TYR A 145 -22.05 -7.06 0.69
C TYR A 145 -21.69 -6.95 -0.80
N ALA A 146 -22.42 -7.62 -1.69
CA ALA A 146 -22.18 -7.54 -3.12
C ALA A 146 -22.30 -6.11 -3.66
N ASP A 147 -23.27 -5.35 -3.17
CA ASP A 147 -23.45 -3.93 -3.49
C ASP A 147 -22.25 -3.07 -3.07
N ILE A 148 -21.65 -3.36 -1.92
CA ILE A 148 -20.43 -2.68 -1.44
C ILE A 148 -19.23 -3.08 -2.33
N PHE A 149 -19.04 -4.39 -2.62
CA PHE A 149 -17.93 -4.87 -3.46
C PHE A 149 -17.95 -4.26 -4.87
N LEU A 150 -19.14 -4.13 -5.46
CA LEU A 150 -19.29 -3.46 -6.74
C LEU A 150 -18.78 -2.01 -6.66
N ARG A 151 -19.14 -1.27 -5.60
CA ARG A 151 -18.70 0.12 -5.42
C ARG A 151 -17.22 0.23 -5.12
N ASN A 152 -16.64 -0.68 -4.32
CA ASN A 152 -15.18 -0.73 -4.15
C ASN A 152 -14.47 -0.89 -5.50
N THR A 153 -14.98 -1.77 -6.36
CA THR A 153 -14.40 -2.01 -7.68
C THR A 153 -14.53 -0.79 -8.59
N LEU A 154 -15.69 -0.13 -8.61
CA LEU A 154 -15.93 1.07 -9.42
C LEU A 154 -15.14 2.28 -8.93
N ALA A 155 -14.88 2.38 -7.63
CA ALA A 155 -14.09 3.45 -7.01
C ALA A 155 -12.57 3.21 -7.13
N SER A 156 -12.14 1.99 -7.46
CA SER A 156 -10.73 1.63 -7.59
C SER A 156 -10.02 2.46 -8.66
N GLY A 157 -8.95 3.16 -8.26
CA GLY A 157 -8.21 4.07 -9.12
C GLY A 157 -8.96 5.37 -9.47
N VAL A 158 -10.13 5.63 -8.86
CA VAL A 158 -10.90 6.87 -9.02
C VAL A 158 -10.78 7.76 -7.79
N VAL A 159 -11.05 7.22 -6.61
CA VAL A 159 -10.86 7.88 -5.32
C VAL A 159 -10.07 6.97 -4.39
N PRO A 160 -9.17 7.49 -3.53
CA PRO A 160 -8.47 6.69 -2.54
C PRO A 160 -9.45 6.00 -1.58
N GLN A 161 -9.26 4.70 -1.37
CA GLN A 161 -10.06 3.87 -0.48
C GLN A 161 -9.18 3.31 0.64
N ILE A 162 -9.50 3.62 1.88
CA ILE A 162 -8.74 3.22 3.06
C ILE A 162 -9.61 2.41 4.00
N SER A 163 -9.13 1.26 4.44
CA SER A 163 -9.79 0.42 5.44
C SER A 163 -8.93 0.29 6.69
N ALA A 164 -9.52 0.55 7.85
CA ALA A 164 -8.91 0.25 9.14
C ALA A 164 -9.72 -0.84 9.85
N ILE A 165 -9.04 -1.90 10.25
CA ILE A 165 -9.64 -3.01 10.98
C ILE A 165 -9.47 -2.72 12.47
N MET A 166 -10.58 -2.44 13.15
CA MET A 166 -10.64 -1.99 14.54
C MET A 166 -11.16 -3.07 15.50
N GLY A 167 -11.44 -4.25 14.99
CA GLY A 167 -11.94 -5.38 15.74
C GLY A 167 -12.06 -6.62 14.84
N PRO A 168 -12.90 -7.58 15.14
CA PRO A 168 -13.19 -8.70 14.26
C PRO A 168 -13.66 -8.22 12.88
N CYS A 169 -13.17 -8.90 11.83
CA CYS A 169 -13.61 -8.71 10.45
C CYS A 169 -13.63 -10.10 9.81
N ALA A 170 -14.81 -10.73 9.74
CA ALA A 170 -14.94 -12.14 9.38
C ALA A 170 -15.90 -12.38 8.21
N GLY A 171 -15.65 -13.45 7.46
CA GLY A 171 -16.51 -13.88 6.36
C GLY A 171 -16.59 -12.83 5.25
N GLY A 172 -17.80 -12.47 4.81
CA GLY A 172 -18.01 -11.46 3.78
C GLY A 172 -17.39 -10.09 4.07
N ALA A 173 -17.19 -9.75 5.34
CA ALA A 173 -16.62 -8.46 5.75
C ALA A 173 -15.16 -8.25 5.33
N VAL A 174 -14.38 -9.32 5.06
CA VAL A 174 -12.95 -9.18 4.72
C VAL A 174 -12.70 -8.77 3.27
N TYR A 175 -13.65 -9.03 2.36
CA TYR A 175 -13.41 -8.81 0.94
C TYR A 175 -13.43 -7.33 0.56
N SER A 176 -14.32 -6.51 1.17
CA SER A 176 -14.34 -5.07 0.94
C SER A 176 -12.99 -4.43 1.30
N PRO A 177 -12.42 -4.62 2.52
CA PRO A 177 -11.07 -4.14 2.83
C PRO A 177 -9.99 -4.65 1.88
N ALA A 178 -10.05 -5.92 1.46
CA ALA A 178 -9.04 -6.50 0.55
C ALA A 178 -9.05 -5.86 -0.86
N ILE A 179 -10.17 -5.28 -1.29
CA ILE A 179 -10.27 -4.54 -2.56
C ILE A 179 -9.74 -3.11 -2.42
N THR A 180 -9.78 -2.50 -1.23
CA THR A 180 -9.33 -1.13 -1.00
C THR A 180 -7.83 -0.94 -1.18
N ASP A 181 -7.37 0.32 -1.28
CA ASP A 181 -5.97 0.62 -1.59
C ASP A 181 -5.03 0.36 -0.41
N PHE A 182 -5.46 0.68 0.81
CA PHE A 182 -4.67 0.48 2.02
C PHE A 182 -5.50 -0.15 3.13
N VAL A 183 -4.91 -1.14 3.79
CA VAL A 183 -5.49 -1.82 4.95
C VAL A 183 -4.61 -1.58 6.17
N PHE A 184 -5.20 -1.02 7.21
CA PHE A 184 -4.59 -0.81 8.53
C PHE A 184 -5.19 -1.79 9.52
N MET A 185 -4.38 -2.31 10.43
CA MET A 185 -4.84 -3.20 11.50
C MET A 185 -4.30 -2.73 12.85
N VAL A 186 -5.08 -2.93 13.91
CA VAL A 186 -4.66 -2.68 15.29
C VAL A 186 -4.24 -4.00 15.92
N LYS A 187 -3.03 -4.09 16.46
CA LYS A 187 -2.50 -5.31 17.09
C LYS A 187 -3.38 -5.75 18.28
N HIS A 188 -3.46 -7.03 18.48
CA HIS A 188 -4.16 -7.68 19.60
C HIS A 188 -5.67 -7.43 19.72
N SER A 189 -6.26 -6.62 18.84
CA SER A 189 -7.70 -6.30 18.87
C SER A 189 -8.41 -6.53 17.55
N SER A 190 -7.67 -6.54 16.43
CA SER A 190 -8.22 -6.71 15.10
C SER A 190 -7.83 -8.05 14.47
N TYR A 191 -8.80 -8.66 13.79
CA TYR A 191 -8.61 -9.96 13.15
C TYR A 191 -9.33 -9.98 11.81
N MET A 192 -8.67 -10.53 10.78
CA MET A 192 -9.25 -10.77 9.46
C MET A 192 -9.13 -12.24 9.09
N PHE A 193 -10.23 -12.90 8.77
CA PHE A 193 -10.23 -14.26 8.24
C PHE A 193 -11.53 -14.57 7.49
N VAL A 194 -11.48 -15.45 6.51
CA VAL A 194 -12.68 -15.91 5.79
C VAL A 194 -13.56 -16.74 6.73
N THR A 195 -12.93 -17.66 7.46
CA THR A 195 -13.60 -18.49 8.50
C THR A 195 -12.76 -18.50 9.76
N GLY A 196 -13.41 -18.38 10.93
CA GLY A 196 -12.72 -18.36 12.22
C GLY A 196 -12.14 -19.71 12.63
N PRO A 197 -11.30 -19.72 13.72
CA PRO A 197 -10.64 -20.91 14.21
C PRO A 197 -11.56 -22.10 14.49
N ASP A 198 -12.76 -21.86 15.02
CA ASP A 198 -13.72 -22.93 15.34
C ASP A 198 -14.19 -23.68 14.11
N VAL A 199 -14.41 -22.97 12.99
CA VAL A 199 -14.80 -23.59 11.71
C VAL A 199 -13.62 -24.37 11.11
N ILE A 200 -12.40 -23.81 11.16
CA ILE A 200 -11.19 -24.51 10.71
C ILE A 200 -11.02 -25.81 11.50
N LYS A 201 -11.12 -25.76 12.83
CA LYS A 201 -11.04 -26.96 13.68
C LYS A 201 -12.09 -28.01 13.31
N ALA A 202 -13.31 -27.57 13.01
CA ALA A 202 -14.39 -28.50 12.65
C ALA A 202 -14.21 -29.15 11.26
N VAL A 203 -13.59 -28.45 10.30
CA VAL A 203 -13.48 -28.90 8.90
C VAL A 203 -12.14 -29.56 8.58
N THR A 204 -11.02 -28.93 9.03
CA THR A 204 -9.65 -29.40 8.71
C THR A 204 -8.95 -30.06 9.88
N HIS A 205 -9.54 -30.00 11.09
CA HIS A 205 -8.98 -30.48 12.35
C HIS A 205 -7.68 -29.76 12.79
N GLU A 206 -7.39 -28.61 12.21
CA GLU A 206 -6.27 -27.77 12.62
C GLU A 206 -6.64 -26.93 13.86
N GLU A 207 -5.73 -26.83 14.81
CA GLU A 207 -5.87 -25.93 15.95
C GLU A 207 -5.02 -24.69 15.72
N VAL A 208 -5.66 -23.53 15.67
CA VAL A 208 -5.01 -22.23 15.43
C VAL A 208 -5.68 -21.16 16.28
N SER A 209 -4.92 -20.24 16.82
CA SER A 209 -5.46 -19.10 17.55
C SER A 209 -5.96 -18.00 16.60
N PHE A 210 -6.77 -17.07 17.11
CA PHE A 210 -7.24 -15.89 16.35
C PHE A 210 -6.05 -15.05 15.85
N GLU A 211 -5.02 -14.86 16.67
CA GLU A 211 -3.84 -14.05 16.33
C GLU A 211 -2.98 -14.73 15.24
N GLU A 212 -2.76 -16.03 15.35
CA GLU A 212 -2.00 -16.79 14.35
C GLU A 212 -2.72 -16.88 13.00
N LEU A 213 -4.05 -17.03 13.01
CA LEU A 213 -4.84 -17.17 11.80
C LEU A 213 -5.01 -15.84 11.06
N GLY A 214 -5.34 -14.78 11.78
CA GLY A 214 -5.78 -13.53 11.17
C GLY A 214 -5.45 -12.27 11.94
N GLY A 215 -4.48 -12.31 12.87
CA GLY A 215 -4.03 -11.13 13.60
C GLY A 215 -3.24 -10.15 12.73
N ALA A 216 -3.06 -8.94 13.24
CA ALA A 216 -2.34 -7.89 12.55
C ALA A 216 -0.91 -8.32 12.16
N SER A 217 -0.20 -9.01 13.05
CA SER A 217 1.17 -9.49 12.81
C SER A 217 1.24 -10.46 11.63
N THR A 218 0.29 -11.39 11.52
CA THR A 218 0.20 -12.35 10.41
C THR A 218 -0.05 -11.65 9.08
N HIS A 219 -0.96 -10.67 9.07
CA HIS A 219 -1.32 -9.99 7.82
C HIS A 219 -0.28 -8.97 7.34
N VAL A 220 0.51 -8.36 8.23
CA VAL A 220 1.59 -7.45 7.80
C VAL A 220 2.90 -8.16 7.45
N SER A 221 3.13 -9.41 7.87
CA SER A 221 4.41 -10.09 7.64
C SER A 221 4.31 -11.29 6.69
N THR A 222 3.19 -12.02 6.73
CA THR A 222 3.05 -13.31 6.03
C THR A 222 2.13 -13.22 4.83
N SER A 223 0.89 -12.75 4.99
CA SER A 223 -0.07 -12.69 3.89
C SER A 223 0.03 -11.43 3.03
N GLY A 224 0.59 -10.35 3.58
CA GLY A 224 0.70 -9.06 2.90
C GLY A 224 -0.64 -8.34 2.68
N VAL A 225 -1.73 -8.79 3.29
CA VAL A 225 -3.05 -8.16 3.18
C VAL A 225 -3.06 -6.80 3.86
N ALA A 226 -2.47 -6.69 5.06
CA ALA A 226 -2.36 -5.44 5.78
C ALA A 226 -1.10 -4.67 5.37
N HIS A 227 -1.25 -3.37 5.21
CA HIS A 227 -0.17 -2.45 4.87
C HIS A 227 0.50 -1.89 6.12
N PHE A 228 -0.26 -1.73 7.20
CA PHE A 228 0.18 -1.15 8.46
C PHE A 228 -0.41 -1.90 9.65
N ALA A 229 0.39 -2.08 10.70
CA ALA A 229 -0.06 -2.55 12.00
C ALA A 229 0.31 -1.50 13.06
N ALA A 230 -0.71 -1.02 13.79
CA ALA A 230 -0.58 -0.04 14.85
C ALA A 230 -0.70 -0.69 16.22
N GLU A 231 -0.05 -0.13 17.24
CA GLU A 231 -0.14 -0.60 18.63
C GLU A 231 -1.48 -0.21 19.28
N SER A 232 -2.12 0.88 18.79
CA SER A 232 -3.40 1.36 19.32
C SER A 232 -4.32 1.89 18.22
N GLU A 233 -5.60 2.09 18.55
CA GLU A 233 -6.56 2.72 17.63
C GLU A 233 -6.15 4.16 17.30
N GLU A 234 -5.61 4.91 18.27
CA GLU A 234 -5.12 6.28 18.10
C GLU A 234 -3.97 6.36 17.09
N GLU A 235 -2.98 5.48 17.23
CA GLU A 235 -1.87 5.39 16.28
C GLU A 235 -2.36 5.02 14.88
N CYS A 236 -3.26 4.05 14.78
CA CYS A 236 -3.86 3.64 13.52
C CYS A 236 -4.53 4.82 12.81
N LEU A 237 -5.34 5.59 13.52
CA LEU A 237 -6.02 6.76 12.98
C LEU A 237 -5.06 7.90 12.63
N ALA A 238 -3.98 8.08 13.41
CA ALA A 238 -2.93 9.04 13.10
C ALA A 238 -2.16 8.68 11.82
N LEU A 239 -1.83 7.39 11.62
CA LEU A 239 -1.19 6.90 10.39
C LEU A 239 -2.08 7.09 9.15
N ILE A 240 -3.40 6.92 9.28
CA ILE A 240 -4.35 7.22 8.19
C ILE A 240 -4.33 8.70 7.84
N ARG A 241 -4.37 9.57 8.86
CA ARG A 241 -4.26 11.02 8.65
C ARG A 241 -2.97 11.41 7.96
N GLU A 242 -1.86 10.76 8.34
CA GLU A 242 -0.56 10.98 7.73
C GLU A 242 -0.51 10.52 6.28
N LEU A 243 -0.97 9.30 5.97
CA LEU A 243 -1.05 8.78 4.60
C LEU A 243 -1.78 9.76 3.67
N LEU A 244 -2.89 10.33 4.11
CA LEU A 244 -3.66 11.29 3.32
C LEU A 244 -2.88 12.57 2.98
N THR A 245 -1.80 12.90 3.70
CA THR A 245 -0.94 14.04 3.33
C THR A 245 -0.13 13.81 2.05
N PHE A 246 0.00 12.56 1.60
CA PHE A 246 0.68 12.20 0.35
C PHE A 246 -0.27 12.00 -0.82
N LEU A 247 -1.57 11.77 -0.57
CA LEU A 247 -2.54 11.37 -1.58
C LEU A 247 -3.38 12.56 -2.10
N PRO A 248 -3.70 12.60 -3.40
CA PRO A 248 -4.67 13.55 -3.94
C PRO A 248 -6.10 13.21 -3.45
N GLN A 249 -7.08 14.06 -3.76
CA GLN A 249 -8.49 13.75 -3.48
C GLN A 249 -9.04 12.66 -4.41
N ASN A 250 -8.57 12.64 -5.66
CA ASN A 250 -9.03 11.72 -6.70
C ASN A 250 -7.98 11.61 -7.82
N ASN A 251 -8.24 10.80 -8.81
CA ASN A 251 -7.35 10.53 -9.94
C ASN A 251 -7.19 11.70 -10.94
N LEU A 252 -7.97 12.78 -10.81
CA LEU A 252 -7.88 13.96 -11.67
C LEU A 252 -7.02 15.07 -11.06
N GLU A 253 -6.69 14.98 -9.78
CA GLU A 253 -5.90 15.95 -9.05
C GLU A 253 -4.45 15.48 -8.87
N ASP A 254 -3.55 16.44 -8.73
CA ASP A 254 -2.17 16.18 -8.34
C ASP A 254 -2.07 15.98 -6.80
N PRO A 255 -1.08 15.20 -6.32
CA PRO A 255 -0.80 15.07 -4.90
C PRO A 255 -0.50 16.42 -4.23
N PRO A 256 -0.93 16.62 -2.97
CA PRO A 256 -0.79 17.90 -2.28
C PRO A 256 0.68 18.24 -2.01
N ARG A 257 1.12 19.41 -2.43
CA ARG A 257 2.46 19.94 -2.10
C ARG A 257 2.50 20.45 -0.66
N ARG A 258 3.64 20.23 0.00
CA ARG A 258 3.95 20.77 1.32
C ARG A 258 5.23 21.62 1.23
N PRO A 259 5.26 22.84 1.77
CA PRO A 259 6.50 23.59 1.85
C PRO A 259 7.58 22.80 2.59
N THR A 260 8.81 22.87 2.12
CA THR A 260 9.97 22.30 2.78
C THR A 260 11.04 23.37 2.97
N ALA A 261 11.80 23.27 4.07
CA ALA A 261 12.97 24.08 4.32
C ALA A 261 14.24 23.54 3.65
N ASP A 262 14.18 22.29 3.15
CA ASP A 262 15.34 21.66 2.51
C ASP A 262 15.63 22.30 1.15
N PRO A 263 16.87 22.72 0.87
CA PRO A 263 17.26 23.20 -0.45
C PRO A 263 17.01 22.15 -1.54
N LEU A 264 16.55 22.60 -2.69
CA LEU A 264 16.27 21.73 -3.83
C LEU A 264 17.55 21.05 -4.33
N ASP A 265 18.65 21.74 -4.26
CA ASP A 265 19.99 21.35 -4.70
C ASP A 265 20.88 20.85 -3.54
N ARG A 266 20.32 20.54 -2.38
CA ARG A 266 21.07 19.99 -1.24
C ARG A 266 21.90 18.81 -1.68
N ARG A 267 23.21 18.90 -1.45
CA ARG A 267 24.17 17.82 -1.58
C ARG A 267 24.41 17.18 -0.23
N ASP A 268 24.36 15.86 -0.18
CA ASP A 268 24.54 15.12 1.06
C ASP A 268 25.80 14.25 0.92
N GLU A 269 26.87 14.61 1.61
CA GLU A 269 28.14 13.90 1.56
C GLU A 269 28.05 12.49 2.13
N ASP A 270 27.08 12.21 3.01
CA ASP A 270 26.84 10.85 3.55
C ASP A 270 26.54 9.85 2.41
N LEU A 271 25.88 10.32 1.33
CA LEU A 271 25.57 9.48 0.17
C LEU A 271 26.80 8.87 -0.50
N GLN A 272 27.96 9.51 -0.39
CA GLN A 272 29.21 9.02 -0.98
C GLN A 272 29.69 7.69 -0.36
N THR A 273 29.24 7.37 0.84
CA THR A 273 29.72 6.21 1.61
C THR A 273 28.65 5.18 1.94
N ILE A 274 27.36 5.50 1.73
CA ILE A 274 26.25 4.57 2.03
C ILE A 274 26.34 3.31 1.17
N VAL A 275 26.61 3.46 -0.14
CA VAL A 275 26.74 2.32 -1.05
C VAL A 275 28.18 1.83 -1.03
N PRO A 276 28.46 0.61 -0.53
CA PRO A 276 29.81 0.07 -0.48
C PRO A 276 30.36 -0.21 -1.88
N ALA A 277 31.65 0.04 -2.09
CA ALA A 277 32.33 -0.31 -3.33
C ALA A 277 32.37 -1.84 -3.56
N GLN A 278 32.39 -2.63 -2.49
CA GLN A 278 32.38 -4.10 -2.60
C GLN A 278 30.97 -4.60 -2.99
N PRO A 279 30.78 -5.30 -4.12
CA PRO A 279 29.48 -5.73 -4.60
C PRO A 279 28.70 -6.65 -3.64
N ASN A 280 29.40 -7.40 -2.80
CA ASN A 280 28.80 -8.38 -1.88
C ASN A 280 28.55 -7.83 -0.47
N LYS A 281 28.98 -6.60 -0.16
CA LYS A 281 28.74 -5.99 1.15
C LYS A 281 27.31 -5.43 1.21
N PRO A 282 26.47 -5.91 2.17
CA PRO A 282 25.12 -5.38 2.32
C PRO A 282 25.14 -3.96 2.90
N TYR A 283 24.07 -3.20 2.63
CA TYR A 283 23.77 -1.91 3.24
C TYR A 283 22.25 -1.73 3.32
N ASP A 284 21.77 -0.81 4.15
CA ASP A 284 20.34 -0.50 4.23
C ASP A 284 19.99 0.60 3.19
N MET A 285 19.23 0.24 2.17
CA MET A 285 18.75 1.17 1.15
C MET A 285 17.91 2.32 1.73
N LYS A 286 17.30 2.12 2.90
CA LYS A 286 16.50 3.16 3.55
C LYS A 286 17.34 4.35 4.01
N ASP A 287 18.61 4.15 4.31
CA ASP A 287 19.50 5.26 4.66
C ASP A 287 19.74 6.18 3.46
N LEU A 288 19.93 5.60 2.27
CA LEU A 288 20.03 6.35 1.02
C LEU A 288 18.71 7.08 0.71
N ILE A 289 17.58 6.39 0.81
CA ILE A 289 16.25 6.97 0.59
C ILE A 289 16.04 8.18 1.50
N ARG A 290 16.31 8.06 2.80
CA ARG A 290 16.17 9.16 3.76
C ARG A 290 17.10 10.33 3.45
N ALA A 291 18.34 10.06 3.11
CA ALA A 291 19.31 11.10 2.77
C ALA A 291 18.87 11.94 1.56
N VAL A 292 18.14 11.34 0.62
CA VAL A 292 17.64 12.01 -0.59
C VAL A 292 16.36 12.80 -0.34
N LEU A 293 15.45 12.30 0.50
CA LEU A 293 14.12 12.89 0.71
C LEU A 293 14.15 14.18 1.55
N ASP A 294 13.09 14.97 1.43
CA ASP A 294 12.85 16.16 2.25
C ASP A 294 12.79 15.76 3.73
N GLU A 295 13.42 16.56 4.59
CA GLU A 295 13.42 16.37 6.04
C GLU A 295 13.91 14.96 6.47
N ARG A 296 14.57 14.23 5.57
CA ARG A 296 14.98 12.83 5.73
C ARG A 296 13.83 11.91 6.11
N TYR A 297 12.60 12.27 5.72
CA TYR A 297 11.38 11.58 6.11
C TYR A 297 10.88 10.62 5.03
N PHE A 298 10.68 9.37 5.43
CA PHE A 298 10.18 8.28 4.60
C PHE A 298 9.03 7.56 5.29
N PHE A 299 7.85 7.57 4.67
CA PHE A 299 6.65 6.86 5.12
C PHE A 299 6.61 5.49 4.45
N GLU A 300 7.23 4.49 5.09
CA GLU A 300 7.35 3.13 4.56
C GLU A 300 6.01 2.39 4.60
N VAL A 301 5.65 1.73 3.51
CA VAL A 301 4.43 0.90 3.38
C VAL A 301 4.83 -0.57 3.38
N GLN A 302 4.08 -1.43 4.09
CA GLN A 302 4.35 -2.88 4.17
C GLN A 302 5.80 -3.21 4.61
N ALA A 303 6.33 -2.52 5.60
CA ALA A 303 7.71 -2.67 6.04
C ALA A 303 8.10 -4.11 6.41
N ALA A 304 7.17 -4.89 6.98
CA ALA A 304 7.40 -6.26 7.42
C ALA A 304 7.16 -7.33 6.32
N TYR A 305 6.43 -6.98 5.24
CA TYR A 305 6.17 -7.91 4.14
C TYR A 305 7.19 -7.76 3.03
N ALA A 306 7.75 -8.87 2.53
CA ALA A 306 8.75 -8.89 1.47
C ALA A 306 9.83 -7.80 1.65
N PRO A 307 10.65 -7.85 2.73
CA PRO A 307 11.57 -6.77 3.09
C PRO A 307 12.73 -6.59 2.11
N ASN A 308 12.92 -7.51 1.16
CA ASN A 308 13.86 -7.41 0.04
C ASN A 308 13.47 -6.32 -0.99
N VAL A 309 12.24 -5.78 -0.92
CA VAL A 309 11.80 -4.59 -1.64
C VAL A 309 11.18 -3.59 -0.68
N VAL A 310 11.63 -2.34 -0.74
CA VAL A 310 11.12 -1.22 0.04
C VAL A 310 10.17 -0.41 -0.83
N ILE A 311 8.98 -0.11 -0.32
CA ILE A 311 8.01 0.80 -0.94
C ILE A 311 7.51 1.82 0.09
N GLY A 312 7.13 3.00 -0.36
CA GLY A 312 6.58 4.02 0.52
C GLY A 312 6.53 5.39 -0.12
N PHE A 313 6.17 6.37 0.68
CA PHE A 313 6.05 7.75 0.24
C PHE A 313 7.11 8.64 0.88
N GLY A 314 7.55 9.61 0.13
CA GLY A 314 8.39 10.71 0.59
C GLY A 314 8.07 11.99 -0.14
N ARG A 315 8.90 13.02 0.05
CA ARG A 315 8.78 14.27 -0.70
C ARG A 315 10.14 14.69 -1.27
N LEU A 316 10.08 15.31 -2.44
CA LEU A 316 11.20 15.97 -3.08
C LEU A 316 10.76 17.38 -3.51
N GLY A 317 11.34 18.41 -2.91
CA GLY A 317 10.94 19.79 -3.13
C GLY A 317 9.48 20.06 -2.74
N GLY A 318 9.03 19.43 -1.66
CA GLY A 318 7.66 19.50 -1.15
C GLY A 318 6.64 18.66 -1.93
N ARG A 319 7.02 18.01 -3.03
CA ARG A 319 6.14 17.21 -3.89
C ARG A 319 6.16 15.74 -3.44
N PRO A 320 5.02 15.09 -3.18
CA PRO A 320 4.96 13.67 -2.91
C PRO A 320 5.52 12.82 -4.06
N VAL A 321 6.26 11.79 -3.70
CA VAL A 321 6.79 10.77 -4.62
C VAL A 321 6.59 9.39 -4.01
N GLY A 322 6.32 8.39 -4.85
CA GLY A 322 6.34 6.97 -4.49
C GLY A 322 7.75 6.41 -4.70
N ILE A 323 8.28 5.80 -3.66
CA ILE A 323 9.60 5.14 -3.68
C ILE A 323 9.41 3.64 -3.90
N VAL A 324 10.17 3.08 -4.83
CA VAL A 324 10.30 1.62 -5.02
C VAL A 324 11.79 1.29 -5.06
N ALA A 325 12.27 0.47 -4.14
CA ALA A 325 13.70 0.21 -4.04
C ALA A 325 14.01 -1.24 -3.70
N ASN A 326 15.13 -1.77 -4.22
CA ASN A 326 15.67 -3.04 -3.75
C ASN A 326 16.36 -2.84 -2.40
N GLN A 327 16.26 -3.83 -1.51
CA GLN A 327 16.91 -3.82 -0.20
C GLN A 327 18.06 -4.84 -0.14
N PRO A 328 19.31 -4.44 -0.37
CA PRO A 328 20.43 -5.37 -0.38
C PRO A 328 20.70 -6.09 0.94
N ALA A 329 20.20 -5.55 2.05
CA ALA A 329 20.28 -6.20 3.36
C ALA A 329 19.41 -7.46 3.49
N HIS A 330 18.43 -7.63 2.59
CA HIS A 330 17.51 -8.77 2.58
C HIS A 330 17.55 -9.46 1.21
N LEU A 331 17.83 -10.76 1.19
CA LEU A 331 17.96 -11.56 -0.05
C LEU A 331 18.81 -10.89 -1.14
N ALA A 332 19.83 -10.09 -0.74
CA ALA A 332 20.68 -9.28 -1.62
C ALA A 332 19.90 -8.35 -2.58
N GLY A 333 18.65 -8.01 -2.27
CA GLY A 333 17.77 -7.21 -3.13
C GLY A 333 17.12 -7.98 -4.28
N CYS A 334 17.21 -9.31 -4.31
CA CYS A 334 16.54 -10.13 -5.33
C CYS A 334 15.03 -9.92 -5.34
N LEU A 335 14.42 -10.03 -6.52
CA LEU A 335 12.96 -10.04 -6.67
C LEU A 335 12.43 -11.46 -6.51
N ASP A 336 11.66 -11.71 -5.47
CA ASP A 336 10.85 -12.92 -5.30
C ASP A 336 9.38 -12.68 -5.64
N ILE A 337 8.54 -13.69 -5.48
CA ILE A 337 7.09 -13.60 -5.73
C ILE A 337 6.46 -12.46 -4.91
N ASN A 338 6.74 -12.42 -3.61
CA ASN A 338 6.11 -11.47 -2.71
C ASN A 338 6.57 -10.03 -2.97
N ALA A 339 7.87 -9.82 -3.22
CA ALA A 339 8.42 -8.53 -3.60
C ALA A 339 7.81 -8.01 -4.92
N SER A 340 7.65 -8.91 -5.89
CA SER A 340 7.01 -8.57 -7.17
C SER A 340 5.56 -8.14 -7.01
N LEU A 341 4.78 -8.83 -6.17
CA LEU A 341 3.39 -8.48 -5.87
C LEU A 341 3.28 -7.15 -5.12
N LYS A 342 4.09 -6.97 -4.08
CA LYS A 342 4.17 -5.75 -3.27
C LYS A 342 4.46 -4.53 -4.13
N ALA A 343 5.53 -4.58 -4.91
CA ALA A 343 5.94 -3.47 -5.77
C ALA A 343 4.94 -3.21 -6.90
N ALA A 344 4.41 -4.24 -7.56
CA ALA A 344 3.44 -4.07 -8.65
C ALA A 344 2.16 -3.36 -8.18
N ARG A 345 1.61 -3.73 -7.03
CA ARG A 345 0.43 -3.08 -6.45
C ARG A 345 0.69 -1.61 -6.14
N PHE A 346 1.85 -1.30 -5.55
CA PHE A 346 2.23 0.06 -5.19
C PHE A 346 2.48 0.95 -6.41
N VAL A 347 3.17 0.45 -7.43
CA VAL A 347 3.39 1.17 -8.70
C VAL A 347 2.05 1.54 -9.35
N ARG A 348 1.12 0.58 -9.43
CA ARG A 348 -0.22 0.84 -9.99
C ARG A 348 -1.00 1.87 -9.18
N PHE A 349 -0.92 1.81 -7.86
CA PHE A 349 -1.54 2.81 -6.98
C PHE A 349 -0.98 4.21 -7.26
N CYS A 350 0.34 4.36 -7.31
CA CYS A 350 0.97 5.64 -7.62
C CYS A 350 0.54 6.19 -8.97
N ASP A 351 0.47 5.33 -9.99
CA ASP A 351 0.03 5.72 -11.33
C ASP A 351 -1.44 6.16 -11.35
N CYS A 352 -2.34 5.44 -10.67
CA CYS A 352 -3.74 5.83 -10.56
C CYS A 352 -3.95 7.22 -9.94
N PHE A 353 -3.06 7.63 -9.03
CA PHE A 353 -3.22 8.85 -8.25
C PHE A 353 -2.16 9.92 -8.55
N ASN A 354 -1.59 9.92 -9.74
CA ASN A 354 -0.66 10.94 -10.24
C ASN A 354 0.57 11.16 -9.36
N ILE A 355 1.02 10.12 -8.63
CA ILE A 355 2.18 10.18 -7.77
C ILE A 355 3.42 9.76 -8.57
N PRO A 356 4.41 10.64 -8.80
CA PRO A 356 5.64 10.29 -9.50
C PRO A 356 6.38 9.16 -8.80
N LEU A 357 7.04 8.30 -9.57
CA LEU A 357 7.80 7.16 -9.07
C LEU A 357 9.30 7.45 -9.10
N VAL A 358 9.98 7.18 -7.99
CA VAL A 358 11.44 7.16 -7.89
C VAL A 358 11.89 5.76 -7.52
N THR A 359 12.70 5.16 -8.38
CA THR A 359 13.22 3.80 -8.19
C THR A 359 14.70 3.85 -7.82
N PHE A 360 15.09 3.17 -6.72
CA PHE A 360 16.49 2.92 -6.40
C PHE A 360 16.81 1.44 -6.66
N GLU A 361 17.73 1.20 -7.58
CA GLU A 361 17.99 -0.13 -8.08
C GLU A 361 19.33 -0.68 -7.59
N ASP A 362 19.28 -1.80 -6.89
CA ASP A 362 20.42 -2.67 -6.58
C ASP A 362 19.92 -4.12 -6.56
N VAL A 363 19.81 -4.72 -7.75
CA VAL A 363 19.16 -6.00 -7.97
C VAL A 363 20.03 -6.99 -8.73
N PRO A 364 20.40 -8.13 -8.11
CA PRO A 364 21.19 -9.17 -8.82
C PRO A 364 20.34 -10.05 -9.74
N GLY A 365 19.01 -9.98 -9.66
CA GLY A 365 18.10 -10.79 -10.47
C GLY A 365 16.81 -11.13 -9.75
N PHE A 366 16.01 -11.98 -10.38
CA PHE A 366 14.94 -12.70 -9.71
C PHE A 366 15.52 -13.82 -8.84
N LEU A 367 14.88 -14.09 -7.71
CA LEU A 367 15.33 -15.12 -6.77
C LEU A 367 15.22 -16.51 -7.41
N PRO A 368 16.34 -17.26 -7.58
CA PRO A 368 16.28 -18.61 -8.12
C PRO A 368 15.77 -19.62 -7.09
N GLY A 369 15.28 -20.75 -7.57
CA GLY A 369 14.94 -21.89 -6.72
C GLY A 369 13.58 -22.51 -7.08
N THR A 370 13.46 -23.81 -6.82
CA THR A 370 12.26 -24.60 -7.16
C THR A 370 10.99 -24.05 -6.52
N ALA A 371 11.07 -23.54 -5.29
CA ALA A 371 9.91 -22.94 -4.61
C ALA A 371 9.41 -21.69 -5.36
N GLN A 372 10.29 -20.86 -5.90
CA GLN A 372 9.95 -19.68 -6.69
C GLN A 372 9.38 -20.10 -8.06
N GLU A 373 10.04 -21.03 -8.76
CA GLU A 373 9.59 -21.51 -10.07
C GLU A 373 8.20 -22.18 -9.98
N LEU A 374 8.02 -23.11 -9.07
CA LEU A 374 6.75 -23.81 -8.85
C LEU A 374 5.67 -22.89 -8.26
N GLY A 375 6.07 -21.88 -7.48
CA GLY A 375 5.18 -20.83 -6.97
C GLY A 375 4.76 -19.82 -8.04
N GLY A 376 5.35 -19.84 -9.24
CA GLY A 376 4.97 -19.00 -10.38
C GLY A 376 5.68 -17.66 -10.43
N ILE A 377 6.98 -17.60 -10.09
CA ILE A 377 7.79 -16.36 -10.16
C ILE A 377 7.69 -15.68 -11.53
N ILE A 378 7.62 -16.44 -12.63
CA ILE A 378 7.47 -15.89 -13.99
C ILE A 378 6.17 -15.08 -14.08
N LYS A 379 5.05 -15.64 -13.64
CA LYS A 379 3.75 -14.96 -13.65
C LYS A 379 3.73 -13.74 -12.72
N HIS A 380 4.28 -13.87 -11.51
CA HIS A 380 4.27 -12.80 -10.51
C HIS A 380 5.28 -11.70 -10.83
N GLY A 381 6.46 -12.03 -11.35
CA GLY A 381 7.43 -11.07 -11.87
C GLY A 381 6.89 -10.28 -13.07
N ALA A 382 6.11 -10.94 -13.94
CA ALA A 382 5.45 -10.28 -15.05
C ALA A 382 4.43 -9.21 -14.60
N LYS A 383 3.84 -9.31 -13.40
CA LYS A 383 2.96 -8.26 -12.86
C LYS A 383 3.72 -6.97 -12.58
N LEU A 384 4.93 -7.06 -12.03
CA LEU A 384 5.76 -5.89 -11.76
C LEU A 384 6.23 -5.24 -13.06
N LEU A 385 6.67 -6.05 -14.02
CA LEU A 385 7.01 -5.56 -15.36
C LEU A 385 5.82 -4.84 -16.01
N TYR A 386 4.64 -5.47 -15.97
CA TYR A 386 3.42 -4.89 -16.50
C TYR A 386 3.09 -3.55 -15.85
N ALA A 387 3.15 -3.48 -14.51
CA ALA A 387 2.85 -2.26 -13.76
C ALA A 387 3.76 -1.09 -14.17
N PHE A 388 5.06 -1.29 -14.27
CA PHE A 388 5.98 -0.24 -14.71
C PHE A 388 5.79 0.14 -16.20
N CYS A 389 5.52 -0.84 -17.07
CA CYS A 389 5.24 -0.55 -18.49
C CYS A 389 3.94 0.23 -18.67
N GLU A 390 2.92 -0.04 -17.86
CA GLU A 390 1.62 0.61 -17.94
C GLU A 390 1.64 2.03 -17.35
N ALA A 391 2.45 2.27 -16.33
CA ALA A 391 2.50 3.52 -15.60
C ALA A 391 2.88 4.71 -16.48
N THR A 392 2.09 5.78 -16.39
CA THR A 392 2.17 7.01 -17.19
C THR A 392 2.73 8.20 -16.41
N VAL A 393 2.78 8.11 -15.07
CA VAL A 393 3.39 9.13 -14.21
C VAL A 393 4.89 9.30 -14.50
N PRO A 394 5.53 10.43 -14.09
CA PRO A 394 6.98 10.55 -14.14
C PRO A 394 7.67 9.38 -13.43
N LYS A 395 8.64 8.77 -14.12
CA LYS A 395 9.43 7.63 -13.63
C LYS A 395 10.91 7.97 -13.67
N LEU A 396 11.51 8.06 -12.48
CA LEU A 396 12.92 8.36 -12.28
C LEU A 396 13.60 7.14 -11.67
N THR A 397 14.77 6.75 -12.21
CA THR A 397 15.50 5.59 -11.72
C THR A 397 16.93 5.99 -11.39
N VAL A 398 17.44 5.51 -10.26
CA VAL A 398 18.85 5.62 -9.85
C VAL A 398 19.41 4.23 -9.66
N ILE A 399 20.29 3.81 -10.53
CA ILE A 399 21.02 2.54 -10.42
C ILE A 399 22.19 2.77 -9.49
N THR A 400 22.11 2.22 -8.28
CA THR A 400 23.11 2.49 -7.23
C THR A 400 24.27 1.52 -7.28
N ARG A 401 24.02 0.25 -7.67
CA ARG A 401 25.05 -0.78 -7.76
C ARG A 401 24.66 -1.84 -8.78
N LYS A 402 24.10 -3.00 -8.38
CA LYS A 402 23.77 -4.10 -9.30
C LYS A 402 22.50 -3.83 -10.08
N ALA A 403 22.52 -4.16 -11.35
CA ALA A 403 21.34 -4.13 -12.23
C ALA A 403 21.50 -5.24 -13.28
N TYR A 404 21.11 -6.49 -12.93
CA TYR A 404 21.40 -7.65 -13.75
C TYR A 404 20.15 -8.28 -14.38
N GLY A 405 20.32 -8.68 -15.63
CA GLY A 405 19.37 -9.51 -16.37
C GLY A 405 17.99 -8.89 -16.53
N GLY A 406 16.96 -9.75 -16.45
CA GLY A 406 15.58 -9.31 -16.56
C GLY A 406 15.14 -8.36 -15.44
N ALA A 407 15.74 -8.42 -14.26
CA ALA A 407 15.42 -7.55 -13.14
C ALA A 407 15.81 -6.09 -13.42
N TYR A 408 16.95 -5.84 -14.08
CA TYR A 408 17.29 -4.52 -14.62
C TYR A 408 16.16 -3.95 -15.49
N CYS A 409 15.64 -4.77 -16.40
CA CYS A 409 14.55 -4.31 -17.27
C CYS A 409 13.30 -3.95 -16.47
N VAL A 410 12.96 -4.78 -15.46
CA VAL A 410 11.71 -4.66 -14.68
C VAL A 410 11.71 -3.47 -13.74
N MET A 411 12.86 -3.12 -13.14
CA MET A 411 12.99 -2.04 -12.17
C MET A 411 13.02 -0.64 -12.81
N SER A 412 12.01 -0.35 -13.65
CA SER A 412 11.81 0.98 -14.27
C SER A 412 12.94 1.42 -15.20
N SER A 413 13.47 0.48 -16.01
CA SER A 413 14.52 0.81 -16.99
C SER A 413 14.04 1.80 -18.05
N LYS A 414 15.01 2.43 -18.74
CA LYS A 414 14.75 3.31 -19.89
C LYS A 414 13.86 2.66 -20.95
N HIS A 415 14.04 1.34 -21.16
CA HIS A 415 13.34 0.57 -22.20
C HIS A 415 11.84 0.40 -21.97
N ILE A 416 11.40 0.50 -20.71
CA ILE A 416 9.99 0.38 -20.32
C ILE A 416 9.39 1.73 -19.91
N ARG A 417 9.72 2.78 -20.65
CA ARG A 417 9.22 4.14 -20.47
C ARG A 417 9.76 4.87 -19.22
N GLY A 418 10.95 4.50 -18.71
CA GLY A 418 11.67 5.30 -17.72
C GLY A 418 12.04 6.67 -18.31
N ASP A 419 11.64 7.76 -17.65
CA ASP A 419 11.84 9.12 -18.18
C ASP A 419 13.29 9.57 -18.01
N VAL A 420 13.84 9.43 -16.79
CA VAL A 420 15.22 9.76 -16.46
C VAL A 420 15.84 8.62 -15.67
N ASN A 421 16.92 8.06 -16.22
CA ASN A 421 17.69 6.98 -15.62
C ASN A 421 19.10 7.46 -15.31
N LEU A 422 19.43 7.48 -14.01
CA LEU A 422 20.72 7.87 -13.48
C LEU A 422 21.47 6.64 -12.99
N ALA A 423 22.79 6.68 -12.98
CA ALA A 423 23.60 5.62 -12.41
C ALA A 423 24.74 6.20 -11.56
N TYR A 424 25.14 5.48 -10.51
CA TYR A 424 26.37 5.79 -9.79
C TYR A 424 27.58 5.19 -10.55
N PRO A 425 28.80 5.72 -10.35
CA PRO A 425 30.02 5.15 -10.94
C PRO A 425 30.26 3.71 -10.52
N THR A 426 29.68 3.27 -9.38
CA THR A 426 29.74 1.91 -8.85
C THR A 426 28.69 0.97 -9.45
N ALA A 427 27.86 1.44 -10.38
CA ALA A 427 26.81 0.63 -10.97
C ALA A 427 27.38 -0.45 -11.89
N GLU A 428 26.87 -1.66 -11.76
CA GLU A 428 27.18 -2.78 -12.65
C GLU A 428 25.90 -3.17 -13.42
N ILE A 429 25.85 -2.81 -14.70
CA ILE A 429 24.68 -3.04 -15.57
C ILE A 429 25.05 -4.12 -16.58
N ALA A 430 24.49 -5.32 -16.47
CA ALA A 430 24.88 -6.46 -17.30
C ALA A 430 23.78 -7.52 -17.45
N VAL A 431 23.95 -8.44 -18.39
CA VAL A 431 23.04 -9.59 -18.57
C VAL A 431 23.05 -10.51 -17.34
N MET A 432 24.22 -10.65 -16.70
CA MET A 432 24.41 -11.40 -15.44
C MET A 432 25.66 -10.88 -14.73
N GLY A 433 25.79 -11.18 -13.44
CA GLY A 433 26.96 -10.78 -12.67
C GLY A 433 28.27 -11.32 -13.28
N PRO A 434 29.38 -10.57 -13.19
CA PRO A 434 30.67 -10.92 -13.82
C PRO A 434 31.14 -12.33 -13.48
N GLU A 435 31.01 -12.78 -12.25
CA GLU A 435 31.38 -14.11 -11.80
C GLU A 435 30.64 -15.24 -12.54
N ALA A 436 29.32 -15.03 -12.73
CA ALA A 436 28.47 -16.00 -13.44
C ALA A 436 28.75 -15.98 -14.94
N ALA A 437 28.97 -14.79 -15.53
CA ALA A 437 29.28 -14.62 -16.94
C ALA A 437 30.58 -15.33 -17.31
N VAL A 438 31.63 -15.16 -16.50
CA VAL A 438 32.94 -15.80 -16.73
C VAL A 438 32.82 -17.32 -16.63
N ASN A 439 32.10 -17.86 -15.68
CA ASN A 439 31.87 -19.30 -15.55
C ASN A 439 31.16 -19.91 -16.79
N VAL A 440 30.35 -19.13 -17.49
CA VAL A 440 29.67 -19.57 -18.72
C VAL A 440 30.58 -19.39 -19.94
N LEU A 441 31.21 -18.23 -20.09
CA LEU A 441 31.98 -17.85 -21.29
C LEU A 441 33.32 -18.57 -21.39
N TYR A 442 34.02 -18.77 -20.26
CA TYR A 442 35.38 -19.27 -20.21
C TYR A 442 35.50 -20.65 -19.55
N ARG A 443 34.40 -21.42 -19.48
CA ARG A 443 34.38 -22.71 -18.80
C ARG A 443 35.49 -23.65 -19.23
N ARG A 444 35.72 -23.78 -20.55
CA ARG A 444 36.72 -24.70 -21.12
C ARG A 444 38.16 -24.21 -20.89
N GLU A 445 38.36 -22.92 -21.02
CA GLU A 445 39.65 -22.27 -20.81
C GLU A 445 40.08 -22.35 -19.35
N MET A 446 39.15 -22.20 -18.41
CA MET A 446 39.40 -22.38 -16.97
C MET A 446 39.83 -23.82 -16.64
N GLU A 447 39.21 -24.83 -17.26
CA GLU A 447 39.57 -26.24 -17.07
C GLU A 447 40.97 -26.55 -17.58
N GLN A 448 41.52 -25.78 -18.52
CA GLN A 448 42.81 -25.95 -19.14
C GLN A 448 43.90 -25.01 -18.58
N ALA A 449 43.55 -24.04 -17.78
CA ALA A 449 44.46 -23.06 -17.21
C ALA A 449 45.43 -23.71 -16.20
N ALA A 450 46.69 -23.26 -16.20
CA ALA A 450 47.68 -23.71 -15.23
C ALA A 450 47.30 -23.30 -13.77
N ASP A 451 46.66 -22.14 -13.61
CA ASP A 451 46.04 -21.66 -12.38
C ASP A 451 44.63 -21.18 -12.70
N PRO A 452 43.59 -22.04 -12.51
CA PRO A 452 42.22 -21.70 -12.78
C PRO A 452 41.69 -20.55 -11.92
N GLY A 453 42.21 -20.37 -10.70
CA GLY A 453 41.78 -19.31 -9.76
C GLY A 453 42.20 -17.93 -10.29
N THR A 454 43.48 -17.72 -10.53
CA THR A 454 44.00 -16.47 -11.06
C THR A 454 43.41 -16.16 -12.44
N PHE A 455 43.33 -17.15 -13.34
CA PHE A 455 42.69 -16.97 -14.64
C PHE A 455 41.25 -16.47 -14.51
N ARG A 456 40.45 -17.07 -13.60
CA ARG A 456 39.07 -16.67 -13.35
C ARG A 456 38.99 -15.22 -12.88
N GLU A 457 39.80 -14.82 -11.91
CA GLU A 457 39.82 -13.46 -11.37
C GLU A 457 40.15 -12.42 -12.45
N GLU A 458 41.17 -12.68 -13.29
CA GLU A 458 41.51 -11.82 -14.41
C GLU A 458 40.35 -11.65 -15.41
N ARG A 459 39.66 -12.76 -15.75
CA ARG A 459 38.49 -12.70 -16.66
C ARG A 459 37.29 -11.98 -16.05
N ILE A 460 37.08 -12.08 -14.74
CA ILE A 460 36.05 -11.35 -14.05
C ILE A 460 36.31 -9.84 -14.15
N GLU A 461 37.52 -9.39 -13.88
CA GLU A 461 37.85 -7.97 -13.95
C GLU A 461 37.78 -7.45 -15.41
N GLU A 462 38.28 -8.20 -16.38
CA GLU A 462 38.14 -7.86 -17.81
C GLU A 462 36.66 -7.76 -18.21
N TYR A 463 35.80 -8.69 -17.74
CA TYR A 463 34.37 -8.64 -18.03
C TYR A 463 33.72 -7.43 -17.39
N ARG A 464 34.09 -7.08 -16.15
CA ARG A 464 33.60 -5.92 -15.44
C ARG A 464 33.94 -4.64 -16.18
N GLU A 465 35.20 -4.45 -16.54
CA GLU A 465 35.64 -3.27 -17.29
C GLU A 465 34.96 -3.14 -18.65
N LYS A 466 34.76 -4.26 -19.34
CA LYS A 466 34.28 -4.26 -20.73
C LYS A 466 32.76 -4.20 -20.85
N PHE A 467 32.01 -4.77 -19.90
CA PHE A 467 30.55 -4.96 -20.02
C PHE A 467 29.76 -4.52 -18.80
N ALA A 468 30.25 -4.75 -17.57
CA ALA A 468 29.47 -4.57 -16.36
C ALA A 468 29.83 -3.25 -15.66
N ASN A 469 29.58 -2.13 -16.34
CA ASN A 469 29.77 -0.78 -15.80
C ASN A 469 28.72 0.19 -16.35
N PRO A 470 28.52 1.35 -15.75
CA PRO A 470 27.47 2.29 -16.16
C PRO A 470 27.78 2.99 -17.49
N TYR A 471 29.05 3.10 -17.86
CA TYR A 471 29.47 3.88 -19.03
C TYR A 471 29.07 3.19 -20.34
N VAL A 472 29.11 1.87 -20.40
CA VAL A 472 28.64 1.08 -21.55
C VAL A 472 27.14 1.31 -21.80
N ALA A 473 26.34 1.42 -20.76
CA ALA A 473 24.95 1.72 -20.88
C ALA A 473 24.72 3.19 -21.25
N ALA A 474 25.50 4.11 -20.70
CA ALA A 474 25.40 5.54 -21.00
C ALA A 474 25.78 5.85 -22.47
N GLU A 475 26.82 5.22 -23.00
CA GLU A 475 27.22 5.33 -24.43
C GLU A 475 26.08 4.92 -25.40
N ARG A 476 25.16 4.09 -24.96
CA ARG A 476 23.98 3.65 -25.72
C ARG A 476 22.72 4.47 -25.44
N GLY A 477 22.80 5.46 -24.54
CA GLY A 477 21.64 6.25 -24.12
C GLY A 477 20.65 5.50 -23.22
N TYR A 478 21.08 4.41 -22.55
CA TYR A 478 20.25 3.66 -21.60
C TYR A 478 20.31 4.24 -20.18
N VAL A 479 21.37 5.00 -19.91
CA VAL A 479 21.55 5.85 -18.72
C VAL A 479 21.72 7.28 -19.22
N ASP A 480 20.95 8.22 -18.70
CA ASP A 480 20.96 9.61 -19.13
C ASP A 480 22.18 10.36 -18.55
N GLU A 481 22.58 10.02 -17.33
CA GLU A 481 23.74 10.62 -16.67
C GLU A 481 24.35 9.66 -15.63
N VAL A 482 25.66 9.58 -15.59
CA VAL A 482 26.40 8.95 -14.48
C VAL A 482 26.75 10.06 -13.50
N ILE A 483 26.26 9.94 -12.27
CA ILE A 483 26.30 11.00 -11.24
C ILE A 483 27.10 10.59 -10.00
N GLU A 484 27.70 11.55 -9.32
CA GLU A 484 28.19 11.33 -7.97
C GLU A 484 27.01 11.14 -7.00
N PRO A 485 27.06 10.18 -6.05
CA PRO A 485 25.97 9.90 -5.14
C PRO A 485 25.41 11.14 -4.41
N ARG A 486 26.29 12.08 -4.01
CA ARG A 486 25.88 13.34 -3.35
C ARG A 486 24.98 14.23 -4.20
N ASP A 487 24.98 14.09 -5.52
CA ASP A 487 24.16 14.90 -6.43
C ASP A 487 22.77 14.32 -6.67
N THR A 488 22.46 13.14 -6.12
CA THR A 488 21.22 12.39 -6.38
C THR A 488 19.98 13.25 -6.15
N ARG A 489 19.86 13.91 -4.99
CA ARG A 489 18.71 14.74 -4.69
C ARG A 489 18.53 15.89 -5.69
N ALA A 490 19.59 16.61 -5.98
CA ALA A 490 19.56 17.75 -6.91
C ALA A 490 19.10 17.31 -8.31
N ARG A 491 19.62 16.19 -8.81
CA ARG A 491 19.24 15.63 -10.12
C ARG A 491 17.78 15.15 -10.15
N LEU A 492 17.35 14.42 -9.14
CA LEU A 492 15.96 13.96 -9.03
C LEU A 492 14.97 15.12 -8.92
N THR A 493 15.28 16.14 -8.12
CA THR A 493 14.41 17.32 -7.98
C THR A 493 14.29 18.10 -9.29
N ALA A 494 15.41 18.31 -10.00
CA ALA A 494 15.42 18.95 -11.31
C ALA A 494 14.61 18.16 -12.35
N ALA A 495 14.78 16.83 -12.39
CA ALA A 495 14.05 15.95 -13.28
C ALA A 495 12.53 15.96 -13.00
N LEU A 496 12.13 15.94 -11.73
CA LEU A 496 10.72 16.05 -11.34
C LEU A 496 10.10 17.39 -11.76
N GLU A 497 10.84 18.48 -11.67
CA GLU A 497 10.35 19.78 -12.12
C GLU A 497 10.21 19.83 -13.65
N LEU A 498 11.19 19.29 -14.37
CA LEU A 498 11.14 19.15 -15.84
C LEU A 498 9.90 18.34 -16.29
N LEU A 499 9.62 17.23 -15.59
CA LEU A 499 8.53 16.31 -15.92
C LEU A 499 7.17 16.70 -15.33
N ARG A 500 7.07 17.86 -14.69
CA ARG A 500 5.84 18.32 -14.02
C ARG A 500 4.60 18.32 -14.91
N THR A 501 4.78 18.62 -16.18
CA THR A 501 3.71 18.68 -17.15
C THR A 501 3.67 17.49 -18.08
N LYS A 502 4.38 16.40 -17.73
CA LYS A 502 4.33 15.16 -18.53
C LYS A 502 2.89 14.75 -18.78
N ARG A 503 2.60 14.42 -20.02
CA ARG A 503 1.34 13.80 -20.44
C ARG A 503 1.71 12.58 -21.27
N ASP A 504 1.32 11.42 -20.77
CA ASP A 504 1.49 10.15 -21.44
C ASP A 504 0.18 9.38 -21.37
N ALA A 505 -0.11 8.55 -22.33
CA ALA A 505 -1.36 7.82 -22.40
C ALA A 505 -1.14 6.41 -22.94
N ASN A 506 -1.88 5.48 -22.38
CA ASN A 506 -1.97 4.14 -22.92
C ASN A 506 -2.99 4.09 -24.09
N PRO A 507 -2.86 3.13 -25.02
CA PRO A 507 -3.88 2.94 -26.05
C PRO A 507 -5.27 2.78 -25.45
N PRO A 508 -6.34 3.33 -26.07
CA PRO A 508 -7.70 3.17 -25.57
C PRO A 508 -8.10 1.71 -25.42
N ARG A 509 -8.59 1.34 -24.23
CA ARG A 509 -9.01 -0.03 -23.89
C ARG A 509 -10.02 0.00 -22.74
N LYS A 510 -10.79 -1.08 -22.55
CA LYS A 510 -11.69 -1.19 -21.40
C LYS A 510 -10.90 -1.22 -20.08
N HIS A 511 -9.85 -2.01 -20.03
CA HIS A 511 -8.87 -2.11 -18.94
C HIS A 511 -7.64 -2.88 -19.44
N GLY A 512 -6.54 -2.84 -18.70
CA GLY A 512 -5.40 -3.72 -18.95
C GLY A 512 -5.71 -5.17 -18.58
N ASN A 513 -5.13 -6.14 -19.30
CA ASN A 513 -5.19 -7.56 -18.94
C ASN A 513 -3.87 -7.96 -18.27
N ILE A 514 -3.69 -7.49 -17.03
CA ILE A 514 -2.53 -7.86 -16.22
C ILE A 514 -2.57 -9.35 -15.90
N PRO A 515 -1.44 -10.07 -15.88
CA PRO A 515 -1.40 -11.50 -15.52
C PRO A 515 -1.71 -11.68 -14.03
N LEU A 516 -2.99 -11.89 -13.68
CA LEU A 516 -3.49 -12.03 -12.30
C LEU A 516 -3.11 -13.36 -11.63
#